data_c364e9bd7a421b404cd20532e5d83773
#
_entry.id   c364e9bd7a421b404cd20532e5d83773
#
_cell.length_a   1.000
_cell.length_b   1.000
_cell.length_c   1.000
_cell.angle_alpha   90.00
_cell.angle_beta   90.00
_cell.angle_gamma   90.00
#
_symmetry.space_group_name_H-M   'P 1'
#
loop_
_entity.id
_entity.type
_entity.pdbx_description
1 polymer ?
#
loop_
_entity_poly.entity_id
_entity_poly.type
_entity_poly.pdbx_seq_one_letter_code
_entity_poly.pdbx_strand_id
1 'polypeptide(L)'
;MTRDEIIARLVQLPGEIKQADVLLLSRVDESQRTRDFLVAREVSLTLIGLEGKNAEERKAKLTLETEQERYAVQKCESAVAAQRVELNALRDEFSALRTVATLLTGEAAS
;
A
#
# COMPACT_ATOMS: atom_id res chain seq x y z
N MET A 1 -8.34 21.52 20.21
CA MET A 1 -7.20 21.97 19.39
C MET A 1 -7.24 23.49 19.29
N THR A 2 -6.16 24.16 19.62
CA THR A 2 -6.09 25.61 19.51
C THR A 2 -5.83 26.05 18.07
N ARG A 3 -6.06 27.34 17.78
CA ARG A 3 -5.77 27.94 16.47
C ARG A 3 -4.31 27.73 16.05
N ASP A 4 -3.38 27.95 16.96
CA ASP A 4 -1.95 27.81 16.69
C ASP A 4 -1.58 26.34 16.43
N GLU A 5 -2.18 25.40 17.13
CA GLU A 5 -2.02 23.96 16.89
C GLU A 5 -2.54 23.58 15.51
N ILE A 6 -3.68 24.10 15.08
CA ILE A 6 -4.24 23.86 13.74
C ILE A 6 -3.30 24.37 12.66
N ILE A 7 -2.79 25.59 12.82
CA ILE A 7 -1.83 26.18 11.87
C ILE A 7 -0.55 25.35 11.79
N ALA A 8 0.02 24.97 12.94
CA ALA A 8 1.21 24.14 12.98
C ALA A 8 1.02 22.80 12.28
N ARG A 9 -0.12 22.16 12.51
CA ARG A 9 -0.45 20.88 11.86
C ARG A 9 -0.65 21.00 10.36
N LEU A 10 -1.31 22.07 9.91
CA LEU A 10 -1.50 22.36 8.47
C LEU A 10 -0.18 22.60 7.75
N VAL A 11 0.81 23.17 8.43
CA VAL A 11 2.16 23.37 7.86
C VAL A 11 2.91 22.06 7.73
N GLN A 12 2.73 21.13 8.67
CA GLN A 12 3.41 19.84 8.68
C GLN A 12 2.80 18.82 7.69
N LEU A 13 1.49 18.81 7.53
CA LEU A 13 0.77 17.78 6.79
C LEU A 13 1.20 17.63 5.32
N PRO A 14 1.44 18.69 4.53
CA PRO A 14 1.88 18.51 3.14
C PRO A 14 3.16 17.67 3.02
N GLY A 15 4.12 17.86 3.92
CA GLY A 15 5.35 17.06 3.96
C GLY A 15 5.10 15.61 4.33
N GLU A 16 4.25 15.36 5.32
CA GLU A 16 3.88 14.00 5.73
C GLU A 16 3.09 13.27 4.63
N ILE A 17 2.18 13.97 3.95
CA ILE A 17 1.44 13.42 2.81
C ILE A 17 2.39 13.02 1.68
N LYS A 18 3.35 13.89 1.36
CA LYS A 18 4.36 13.60 0.33
C LYS A 18 5.18 12.37 0.70
N GLN A 19 5.65 12.28 1.94
CA GLN A 19 6.42 11.12 2.40
C GLN A 19 5.59 9.83 2.35
N ALA A 20 4.33 9.89 2.78
CA ALA A 20 3.43 8.75 2.72
C ALA A 20 3.16 8.30 1.28
N ASP A 21 3.04 9.25 0.35
CA ASP A 21 2.83 8.98 -1.08
C ASP A 21 4.07 8.32 -1.70
N VAL A 22 5.26 8.84 -1.41
CA VAL A 22 6.52 8.25 -1.88
C VAL A 22 6.68 6.83 -1.34
N LEU A 23 6.35 6.61 -0.07
CA LEU A 23 6.41 5.28 0.53
C LEU A 23 5.40 4.32 -0.12
N LEU A 24 4.21 4.82 -0.46
CA LEU A 24 3.21 4.02 -1.19
C LEU A 24 3.76 3.54 -2.54
N LEU A 25 4.39 4.43 -3.31
CA LEU A 25 5.01 4.07 -4.59
C LEU A 25 6.06 2.98 -4.42
N SER A 26 6.90 3.10 -3.38
CA SER A 26 7.90 2.08 -3.04
C SER A 26 7.25 0.73 -2.70
N ARG A 27 6.16 0.73 -1.92
CA ARG A 27 5.42 -0.48 -1.56
C ARG A 27 4.77 -1.15 -2.78
N VAL A 28 4.20 -0.35 -3.68
CA VAL A 28 3.60 -0.84 -4.93
C VAL A 28 4.67 -1.49 -5.81
N ASP A 29 5.83 -0.86 -5.95
CA ASP A 29 6.95 -1.39 -6.73
C ASP A 29 7.44 -2.73 -6.16
N GLU A 30 7.62 -2.82 -4.85
CA GLU A 30 8.00 -4.06 -4.16
C GLU A 30 6.95 -5.17 -4.37
N SER A 31 5.67 -4.83 -4.27
CA SER A 31 4.57 -5.76 -4.54
C SER A 31 4.63 -6.30 -5.98
N GLN A 32 4.91 -5.44 -6.94
CA GLN A 32 5.03 -5.86 -8.34
C GLN A 32 6.23 -6.79 -8.54
N ARG A 33 7.36 -6.51 -7.91
CA ARG A 33 8.55 -7.37 -7.98
C ARG A 33 8.29 -8.76 -7.40
N THR A 34 7.58 -8.86 -6.28
CA THR A 34 7.23 -10.15 -5.69
C THR A 34 6.29 -10.96 -6.58
N ARG A 35 5.35 -10.29 -7.25
CA ARG A 35 4.46 -10.93 -8.23
C ARG A 35 5.23 -11.45 -9.42
N ASP A 36 6.13 -10.64 -9.97
CA ASP A 36 6.96 -11.01 -11.11
C ASP A 36 7.86 -12.21 -10.76
N PHE A 37 8.41 -12.22 -9.55
CA PHE A 37 9.21 -13.33 -9.06
C PHE A 37 8.37 -14.61 -8.94
N LEU A 38 7.15 -14.53 -8.42
CA LEU A 38 6.23 -15.66 -8.34
C LEU A 38 5.93 -16.23 -9.73
N VAL A 39 5.61 -15.36 -10.69
CA VAL A 39 5.33 -15.78 -12.09
C VAL A 39 6.54 -16.46 -12.69
N ALA A 40 7.74 -15.90 -12.53
CA ALA A 40 8.98 -16.47 -13.03
C ALA A 40 9.23 -17.87 -12.41
N ARG A 41 8.97 -18.02 -11.12
CA ARG A 41 9.13 -19.29 -10.42
C ARG A 41 8.12 -20.34 -10.91
N GLU A 42 6.86 -19.93 -11.11
CA GLU A 42 5.83 -20.82 -11.66
C GLU A 42 6.16 -21.28 -13.08
N VAL A 43 6.63 -20.38 -13.93
CA VAL A 43 7.06 -20.69 -15.29
C VAL A 43 8.25 -21.68 -15.26
N SER A 44 9.24 -21.41 -14.43
CA SER A 44 10.42 -22.27 -14.29
C SER A 44 10.04 -23.70 -13.87
N LEU A 45 9.16 -23.82 -12.85
CA LEU A 45 8.70 -25.13 -12.38
C LEU A 45 7.88 -25.88 -13.44
N THR A 46 7.05 -25.15 -14.19
CA THR A 46 6.24 -25.74 -15.27
C THR A 46 7.11 -26.25 -16.40
N LEU A 47 8.19 -25.51 -16.76
CA LEU A 47 9.13 -25.92 -17.80
C LEU A 47 9.96 -27.15 -17.40
N ILE A 48 10.36 -27.26 -16.14
CA ILE A 48 11.06 -28.43 -15.60
C ILE A 48 10.17 -29.67 -15.63
N GLY A 49 8.87 -29.47 -15.48
CA GLY A 49 7.87 -30.52 -15.37
C GLY A 49 7.51 -30.84 -13.93
N LEU A 50 6.24 -30.78 -13.65
CA LEU A 50 5.71 -31.09 -12.32
C LEU A 50 5.19 -32.54 -12.30
N GLU A 51 5.50 -33.25 -11.22
CA GLU A 51 4.97 -34.58 -10.97
C GLU A 51 3.46 -34.49 -10.68
N GLY A 52 2.69 -35.40 -11.27
CA GLY A 52 1.27 -35.50 -11.03
C GLY A 52 0.57 -36.23 -12.17
N LYS A 53 -0.46 -37.02 -11.83
CA LYS A 53 -1.19 -37.87 -12.78
C LYS A 53 -2.16 -37.08 -13.67
N ASN A 54 -2.57 -35.88 -13.22
CA ASN A 54 -3.51 -35.04 -13.93
C ASN A 54 -3.20 -33.56 -13.67
N ALA A 55 -3.96 -32.68 -14.33
CA ALA A 55 -3.77 -31.22 -14.22
C ALA A 55 -4.00 -30.71 -12.80
N GLU A 56 -4.95 -31.28 -12.07
CA GLU A 56 -5.27 -30.87 -10.69
C GLU A 56 -4.12 -31.19 -9.73
N GLU A 57 -3.53 -32.38 -9.82
CA GLU A 57 -2.39 -32.78 -9.01
C GLU A 57 -1.17 -31.92 -9.30
N ARG A 58 -0.90 -31.61 -10.57
CA ARG A 58 0.19 -30.75 -10.98
C ARG A 58 0.00 -29.30 -10.48
N LYS A 59 -1.22 -28.81 -10.51
CA LYS A 59 -1.57 -27.48 -9.99
C LYS A 59 -1.38 -27.42 -8.46
N ALA A 60 -1.81 -28.47 -7.74
CA ALA A 60 -1.63 -28.58 -6.31
C ALA A 60 -0.13 -28.61 -5.95
N LYS A 61 0.67 -29.32 -6.72
CA LYS A 61 2.12 -29.40 -6.53
C LYS A 61 2.79 -28.04 -6.78
N LEU A 62 2.36 -27.33 -7.84
CA LEU A 62 2.85 -25.98 -8.15
C LEU A 62 2.55 -25.03 -6.99
N THR A 63 1.34 -25.05 -6.46
CA THR A 63 0.94 -24.21 -5.33
C THR A 63 1.81 -24.51 -4.10
N LEU A 64 2.07 -25.78 -3.81
CA LEU A 64 2.89 -26.17 -2.68
C LEU A 64 4.35 -25.71 -2.86
N GLU A 65 4.93 -25.88 -4.04
CA GLU A 65 6.32 -25.49 -4.33
C GLU A 65 6.52 -23.98 -4.36
N THR A 66 5.46 -23.18 -4.52
CA THR A 66 5.52 -21.71 -4.56
C THR A 66 4.90 -21.06 -3.32
N GLU A 67 4.75 -21.80 -2.23
CA GLU A 67 4.12 -21.31 -1.00
C GLU A 67 4.81 -20.07 -0.43
N GLN A 68 6.14 -20.06 -0.39
CA GLN A 68 6.92 -18.94 0.14
C GLN A 68 6.76 -17.69 -0.71
N GLU A 69 6.82 -17.85 -2.02
CA GLU A 69 6.64 -16.75 -2.98
C GLU A 69 5.23 -16.17 -2.92
N ARG A 70 4.21 -17.02 -2.76
CA ARG A 70 2.81 -16.59 -2.59
C ARG A 70 2.62 -15.83 -1.28
N TYR A 71 3.26 -16.29 -0.21
CA TYR A 71 3.24 -15.57 1.07
C TYR A 71 3.89 -14.19 0.95
N ALA A 72 5.02 -14.08 0.25
CA ALA A 72 5.69 -12.80 0.02
C ALA A 72 4.81 -11.83 -0.75
N VAL A 73 4.10 -12.29 -1.78
CA VAL A 73 3.13 -11.48 -2.54
C VAL A 73 2.03 -10.97 -1.61
N GLN A 74 1.43 -11.84 -0.83
CA GLN A 74 0.36 -11.48 0.10
C GLN A 74 0.83 -10.43 1.13
N LYS A 75 2.01 -10.62 1.68
CA LYS A 75 2.61 -9.70 2.65
C LYS A 75 2.82 -8.31 2.05
N CYS A 76 3.36 -8.25 0.83
CA CYS A 76 3.58 -6.98 0.13
C CYS A 76 2.27 -6.29 -0.24
N GLU A 77 1.25 -7.04 -0.68
CA GLU A 77 -0.07 -6.50 -0.98
C GLU A 77 -0.74 -5.91 0.27
N SER A 78 -0.60 -6.58 1.42
CA SER A 78 -1.10 -6.08 2.71
C SER A 78 -0.39 -4.80 3.12
N ALA A 79 0.92 -4.69 2.87
CA ALA A 79 1.69 -3.49 3.14
C ALA A 79 1.23 -2.30 2.27
N VAL A 80 0.91 -2.55 0.99
CA VAL A 80 0.34 -1.54 0.08
C VAL A 80 -1.01 -1.05 0.61
N ALA A 81 -1.89 -1.97 0.99
CA ALA A 81 -3.21 -1.62 1.51
C ALA A 81 -3.11 -0.79 2.79
N ALA A 82 -2.24 -1.16 3.72
CA ALA A 82 -2.01 -0.42 4.96
C ALA A 82 -1.47 0.99 4.68
N GLN A 83 -0.56 1.13 3.72
CA GLN A 83 0.01 2.42 3.35
C GLN A 83 -1.03 3.35 2.71
N ARG A 84 -1.95 2.80 1.91
CA ARG A 84 -3.06 3.57 1.34
C ARG A 84 -3.99 4.13 2.42
N VAL A 85 -4.29 3.32 3.43
CA VAL A 85 -5.09 3.76 4.57
C VAL A 85 -4.43 4.93 5.30
N GLU A 86 -3.12 4.83 5.54
CA GLU A 86 -2.35 5.90 6.19
C GLU A 86 -2.36 7.20 5.36
N LEU A 87 -2.09 7.10 4.06
CA LEU A 87 -2.11 8.25 3.16
C LEU A 87 -3.48 8.92 3.13
N ASN A 88 -4.55 8.14 3.03
CA ASN A 88 -5.91 8.65 3.02
C ASN A 88 -6.26 9.33 4.36
N ALA A 89 -5.82 8.78 5.47
CA ALA A 89 -6.03 9.39 6.80
C ALA A 89 -5.35 10.75 6.90
N LEU A 90 -4.12 10.89 6.38
CA LEU A 90 -3.42 12.17 6.37
C LEU A 90 -4.11 13.21 5.47
N ARG A 91 -4.59 12.79 4.32
CA ARG A 91 -5.35 13.65 3.40
C ARG A 91 -6.66 14.12 4.00
N ASP A 92 -7.36 13.22 4.69
CA ASP A 92 -8.62 13.52 5.37
C ASP A 92 -8.39 14.50 6.52
N GLU A 93 -7.34 14.31 7.31
CA GLU A 93 -6.95 15.23 8.37
C GLU A 93 -6.68 16.63 7.80
N PHE A 94 -5.90 16.70 6.73
CA PHE A 94 -5.56 17.96 6.07
C PHE A 94 -6.81 18.67 5.56
N SER A 95 -7.71 17.95 4.92
CA SER A 95 -8.96 18.49 4.41
C SER A 95 -9.85 19.00 5.54
N ALA A 96 -9.98 18.24 6.62
CA ALA A 96 -10.78 18.62 7.78
C ALA A 96 -10.21 19.88 8.47
N LEU A 97 -8.90 19.96 8.66
CA LEU A 97 -8.27 21.11 9.29
C LEU A 97 -8.34 22.37 8.40
N ARG A 98 -8.26 22.22 7.07
CA ARG A 98 -8.47 23.34 6.15
C ARG A 98 -9.88 23.90 6.29
N THR A 99 -10.88 23.05 6.39
CA THR A 99 -12.28 23.46 6.58
C THR A 99 -12.43 24.22 7.89
N VAL A 100 -11.88 23.71 8.98
CA VAL A 100 -11.89 24.38 10.30
C VAL A 100 -11.20 25.75 10.19
N ALA A 101 -10.03 25.83 9.57
CA ALA A 101 -9.30 27.09 9.41
C ALA A 101 -10.10 28.12 8.60
N THR A 102 -10.78 27.68 7.54
CA THR A 102 -11.65 28.53 6.73
C THR A 102 -12.83 29.09 7.54
N LEU A 103 -13.47 28.25 8.35
CA LEU A 103 -14.56 28.67 9.23
C LEU A 103 -14.08 29.68 10.25
N LEU A 104 -12.93 29.47 10.88
CA LEU A 104 -12.35 30.39 11.87
C LEU A 104 -12.02 31.75 11.22
N THR A 105 -11.48 31.75 10.01
CA THR A 105 -11.16 32.95 9.26
C THR A 105 -12.44 33.69 8.86
N GLY A 106 -13.48 32.97 8.43
CA GLY A 106 -14.79 33.53 8.11
C GLY A 106 -15.46 34.19 9.32
N GLU A 107 -15.40 33.56 10.49
CA GLU A 107 -15.89 34.13 11.75
C GLU A 107 -15.12 35.40 12.11
N ALA A 108 -13.80 35.40 11.95
CA ALA A 108 -12.97 36.56 12.24
C ALA A 108 -13.22 37.73 11.30
N ALA A 109 -13.64 37.45 10.06
CA ALA A 109 -13.94 38.46 9.01
C ALA A 109 -15.35 39.05 9.18
N SER A 110 -16.25 38.38 9.88
CA SER A 110 -17.61 38.88 10.10
C SER A 110 -17.71 39.63 11.44
#